data_3abc0c7502980de0773ee418aa392af7
#
_entry.id   3abc0c7502980de0773ee418aa392af7
#
_cell.length_a   1.000
_cell.length_b   1.000
_cell.length_c   1.000
_cell.angle_alpha   90.00
_cell.angle_beta   90.00
_cell.angle_gamma   90.00
#
_symmetry.space_group_name_H-M   'P 1'
#
loop_
_entity.id
_entity.type
_entity.pdbx_description
1 polymer ?
#
loop_
_entity_poly.entity_id
_entity_poly.type
_entity_poly.pdbx_seq_one_letter_code
_entity_poly.pdbx_strand_id
1 'polypeptide(L)'
;MLFRSHSQSKGGYPVDFVMEFYYATFPEAVKMLIGEEGEGRQKSCPAPSKDFRLPEKNEDNEKIMKYLTKKREIEKTLVEDWIDRGDIYEEKEHHNVIFVGRDADGIPRYAHCRGTGEIKYRGDVAGSDKAFGFCHRGTDNQLFVFEAAIDLLSFIQLFPKDWKKRSYLSLGGVSSVALMSFLSERPQITSVFLCLDNDQAGNEACEKLAGEISEGYSVIRLKPSRKDWNEILCDKNTDRKKAIAETITIKVPEAEELVPMLCYEDIKQTSVEWLWFPYIPFGKLTIIQGNPGEGKTYFAMMLTAACTNRKLFPNMEDIEPFNVIYQTAEDGMGDTIKPRLIEAGADLSRVMVIDDTEEALTLSDDRIEKAVRQNRVRLVIIDPVQAFIGADVDMNRANEVRPVFRKLGDRKSVV
;
A
#
# COMPACT_ATOMS: atom_id res chain seq x y z
N MET A 1 -4.64 -6.45 -31.77
CA MET A 1 -4.41 -6.12 -30.35
C MET A 1 -4.31 -7.43 -29.58
N LEU A 2 -3.29 -7.63 -28.74
CA LEU A 2 -3.16 -8.81 -27.89
C LEU A 2 -3.65 -8.43 -26.50
N PHE A 3 -4.45 -9.27 -25.84
CA PHE A 3 -4.74 -9.11 -24.42
C PHE A 3 -3.79 -9.95 -23.57
N ARG A 4 -3.57 -9.52 -22.33
CA ARG A 4 -2.77 -10.25 -21.33
C ARG A 4 -3.43 -10.10 -19.97
N SER A 5 -3.83 -11.23 -19.39
CA SER A 5 -4.33 -11.28 -18.02
C SER A 5 -3.16 -11.63 -17.09
N HIS A 6 -2.77 -10.69 -16.23
CA HIS A 6 -1.68 -10.89 -15.28
C HIS A 6 -2.08 -11.82 -14.12
N SER A 7 -3.36 -11.86 -13.75
CA SER A 7 -3.85 -12.71 -12.67
C SER A 7 -3.93 -14.20 -13.01
N GLN A 8 -4.02 -14.52 -14.31
CA GLN A 8 -4.14 -15.91 -14.77
C GLN A 8 -2.98 -16.37 -15.65
N SER A 9 -1.97 -15.51 -15.85
CA SER A 9 -0.81 -15.76 -16.73
C SER A 9 -1.22 -16.17 -18.16
N LYS A 10 -2.38 -15.69 -18.62
CA LYS A 10 -2.93 -15.97 -19.93
C LYS A 10 -2.91 -14.73 -20.80
N GLY A 11 -2.64 -14.91 -22.08
CA GLY A 11 -2.71 -13.85 -23.09
C GLY A 11 -3.03 -14.44 -24.43
N GLY A 12 -3.58 -13.61 -25.34
CA GLY A 12 -3.95 -14.08 -26.66
C GLY A 12 -4.58 -13.01 -27.53
N TYR A 13 -5.22 -13.41 -28.58
CA TYR A 13 -5.96 -12.55 -29.49
C TYR A 13 -7.37 -12.22 -28.93
N PRO A 14 -8.09 -11.26 -29.51
CA PRO A 14 -9.44 -10.93 -29.04
C PRO A 14 -10.39 -12.11 -28.93
N VAL A 15 -10.26 -13.11 -29.82
CA VAL A 15 -11.07 -14.34 -29.76
C VAL A 15 -10.79 -15.15 -28.51
N ASP A 16 -9.51 -15.28 -28.12
CA ASP A 16 -9.12 -15.99 -26.92
C ASP A 16 -9.65 -15.28 -25.66
N PHE A 17 -9.68 -13.94 -25.66
CA PHE A 17 -10.30 -13.16 -24.61
C PHE A 17 -11.80 -13.46 -24.47
N VAL A 18 -12.55 -13.43 -25.57
CA VAL A 18 -13.99 -13.70 -25.54
C VAL A 18 -14.26 -15.15 -25.10
N MET A 19 -13.48 -16.11 -25.58
CA MET A 19 -13.60 -17.51 -25.17
C MET A 19 -13.37 -17.69 -23.67
N GLU A 20 -12.38 -17.01 -23.11
CA GLU A 20 -12.03 -17.14 -21.68
C GLU A 20 -12.98 -16.35 -20.80
N PHE A 21 -13.31 -15.11 -21.16
CA PHE A 21 -14.10 -14.21 -20.33
C PHE A 21 -15.61 -14.55 -20.35
N TYR A 22 -16.14 -14.91 -21.53
CA TYR A 22 -17.54 -15.27 -21.69
C TYR A 22 -17.78 -16.77 -21.71
N TYR A 23 -16.72 -17.60 -21.57
CA TYR A 23 -16.78 -19.05 -21.64
C TYR A 23 -17.40 -19.54 -22.95
N ALA A 24 -17.18 -18.82 -24.03
CA ALA A 24 -17.70 -19.11 -25.36
C ALA A 24 -16.82 -20.13 -26.09
N THR A 25 -17.41 -20.93 -26.95
CA THR A 25 -16.66 -21.73 -27.94
C THR A 25 -16.04 -20.83 -29.00
N PHE A 26 -15.05 -21.31 -29.74
CA PHE A 26 -14.42 -20.53 -30.81
C PHE A 26 -15.42 -19.95 -31.83
N PRO A 27 -16.41 -20.74 -32.35
CA PRO A 27 -17.42 -20.18 -33.23
C PRO A 27 -18.32 -19.10 -32.61
N GLU A 28 -18.67 -19.26 -31.32
CA GLU A 28 -19.47 -18.26 -30.59
C GLU A 28 -18.65 -16.99 -30.32
N ALA A 29 -17.38 -17.12 -29.97
CA ALA A 29 -16.50 -16.00 -29.76
C ALA A 29 -16.27 -15.18 -31.04
N VAL A 30 -16.15 -15.84 -32.17
CA VAL A 30 -16.07 -15.19 -33.50
C VAL A 30 -17.37 -14.43 -33.81
N LYS A 31 -18.54 -15.05 -33.59
CA LYS A 31 -19.83 -14.40 -33.79
C LYS A 31 -20.00 -13.15 -32.92
N MET A 32 -19.64 -13.22 -31.65
CA MET A 32 -19.67 -12.06 -30.75
C MET A 32 -18.78 -10.92 -31.24
N LEU A 33 -17.60 -11.24 -31.78
CA LEU A 33 -16.68 -10.23 -32.29
C LEU A 33 -17.09 -9.58 -33.58
N ILE A 34 -17.85 -10.27 -34.44
CA ILE A 34 -18.36 -9.73 -35.71
C ILE A 34 -19.74 -9.08 -35.58
N GLY A 35 -20.33 -9.07 -34.35
CA GLY A 35 -21.61 -8.38 -34.08
C GLY A 35 -22.86 -9.19 -34.42
N GLU A 36 -22.78 -10.49 -34.68
CA GLU A 36 -23.93 -11.38 -34.71
C GLU A 36 -24.25 -11.81 -33.26
N GLU A 37 -25.44 -11.46 -32.75
CA GLU A 37 -25.87 -11.80 -31.39
C GLU A 37 -25.85 -13.32 -31.17
N GLY A 38 -24.84 -13.80 -30.49
CA GLY A 38 -24.81 -15.14 -29.91
C GLY A 38 -25.21 -15.05 -28.46
N GLU A 39 -26.25 -15.73 -28.04
CA GLU A 39 -26.52 -15.98 -26.61
C GLU A 39 -25.35 -16.76 -26.02
N GLY A 40 -24.42 -16.03 -25.39
CA GLY A 40 -23.35 -16.63 -24.62
C GLY A 40 -23.98 -17.45 -23.47
N ARG A 41 -23.93 -18.77 -23.57
CA ARG A 41 -24.25 -19.62 -22.42
C ARG A 41 -23.27 -19.27 -21.30
N GLN A 42 -23.75 -18.56 -20.29
CA GLN A 42 -23.06 -18.59 -19.00
C GLN A 42 -22.87 -20.05 -18.63
N LYS A 43 -21.65 -20.51 -18.51
CA LYS A 43 -21.40 -21.77 -17.81
C LYS A 43 -22.10 -21.63 -16.47
N SER A 44 -23.09 -22.50 -16.25
CA SER A 44 -23.65 -22.70 -14.92
C SER A 44 -22.50 -22.72 -13.92
N CYS A 45 -22.66 -22.01 -12.81
CA CYS A 45 -21.79 -22.11 -11.64
C CYS A 45 -21.24 -23.55 -11.52
N PRO A 46 -19.94 -23.72 -11.17
CA PRO A 46 -19.42 -25.05 -10.95
C PRO A 46 -20.43 -25.83 -10.11
N ALA A 47 -20.68 -27.09 -10.50
CA ALA A 47 -21.62 -27.97 -9.79
C ALA A 47 -21.38 -27.81 -8.30
N PRO A 48 -22.46 -27.79 -7.46
CA PRO A 48 -22.33 -27.54 -6.03
C PRO A 48 -21.17 -28.38 -5.51
N SER A 49 -20.20 -27.71 -4.87
CA SER A 49 -19.05 -28.34 -4.26
C SER A 49 -19.55 -29.53 -3.46
N LYS A 50 -18.99 -30.73 -3.71
CA LYS A 50 -19.31 -31.90 -2.86
C LYS A 50 -19.17 -31.42 -1.44
N ASP A 51 -20.22 -31.60 -0.60
CA ASP A 51 -20.16 -31.23 0.80
C ASP A 51 -18.90 -31.79 1.41
N PHE A 52 -18.03 -30.95 1.94
CA PHE A 52 -16.81 -31.39 2.60
C PHE A 52 -17.17 -32.27 3.80
N ARG A 53 -16.64 -33.50 3.78
CA ARG A 53 -16.75 -34.44 4.89
C ARG A 53 -15.41 -35.06 5.17
N LEU A 54 -15.00 -35.04 6.42
CA LEU A 54 -13.80 -35.75 6.85
C LEU A 54 -13.98 -37.26 6.61
N PRO A 55 -12.92 -37.99 6.11
CA PRO A 55 -12.92 -39.42 6.06
C PRO A 55 -13.17 -40.06 7.44
N GLU A 56 -13.82 -41.21 7.45
CA GLU A 56 -14.10 -41.91 8.69
C GLU A 56 -12.82 -42.28 9.42
N LYS A 57 -12.77 -42.02 10.73
CA LYS A 57 -11.62 -42.36 11.57
C LYS A 57 -11.53 -43.85 11.80
N ASN A 58 -10.32 -44.40 11.80
CA ASN A 58 -10.06 -45.76 12.26
C ASN A 58 -10.16 -45.79 13.80
N GLU A 59 -10.34 -46.99 14.36
CA GLU A 59 -10.42 -47.23 15.81
C GLU A 59 -9.11 -46.92 16.53
N ASP A 60 -7.98 -47.11 15.85
CA ASP A 60 -6.65 -46.79 16.33
C ASP A 60 -5.84 -45.97 15.29
N ASN A 61 -4.61 -45.61 15.65
CA ASN A 61 -3.68 -44.89 14.79
C ASN A 61 -2.36 -45.63 14.57
N GLU A 62 -2.36 -46.99 14.69
CA GLU A 62 -1.10 -47.76 14.71
C GLU A 62 -0.29 -47.65 13.42
N LYS A 63 -0.95 -47.75 12.25
CA LYS A 63 -0.26 -47.68 10.96
C LYS A 63 0.31 -46.29 10.67
N ILE A 64 -0.44 -45.25 10.95
CA ILE A 64 0.06 -43.88 10.75
C ILE A 64 1.16 -43.55 11.77
N MET A 65 1.03 -44.02 13.01
CA MET A 65 2.05 -43.86 14.02
C MET A 65 3.36 -44.51 13.55
N LYS A 66 3.28 -45.79 13.07
CA LYS A 66 4.45 -46.48 12.51
C LYS A 66 5.03 -45.74 11.31
N TYR A 67 4.19 -45.24 10.42
CA TYR A 67 4.61 -44.51 9.23
C TYR A 67 5.34 -43.24 9.62
N LEU A 68 4.74 -42.38 10.46
CA LEU A 68 5.30 -41.09 10.86
C LEU A 68 6.56 -41.26 11.69
N THR A 69 6.61 -42.20 12.65
CA THR A 69 7.75 -42.36 13.55
C THR A 69 8.88 -43.22 12.97
N LYS A 70 8.61 -44.26 12.15
CA LYS A 70 9.64 -45.17 11.65
C LYS A 70 10.11 -44.83 10.23
N LYS A 71 9.19 -44.37 9.37
CA LYS A 71 9.53 -44.07 7.97
C LYS A 71 9.88 -42.59 7.78
N ARG A 72 9.27 -41.70 8.60
CA ARG A 72 9.49 -40.26 8.55
C ARG A 72 10.34 -39.72 9.70
N GLU A 73 10.70 -40.61 10.64
CA GLU A 73 11.54 -40.31 11.82
C GLU A 73 11.02 -39.16 12.68
N ILE A 74 9.72 -38.86 12.62
CA ILE A 74 9.09 -37.85 13.45
C ILE A 74 8.93 -38.36 14.88
N GLU A 75 9.26 -37.56 15.87
CA GLU A 75 9.22 -37.95 17.28
C GLU A 75 7.79 -38.32 17.71
N LYS A 76 7.68 -39.42 18.45
CA LYS A 76 6.39 -40.00 18.85
C LYS A 76 5.53 -38.99 19.62
N THR A 77 6.13 -38.31 20.59
CA THR A 77 5.45 -37.30 21.42
C THR A 77 4.90 -36.12 20.61
N LEU A 78 5.60 -35.73 19.55
CA LEU A 78 5.12 -34.71 18.63
C LEU A 78 3.91 -35.19 17.83
N VAL A 79 3.95 -36.42 17.31
CA VAL A 79 2.83 -37.00 16.56
C VAL A 79 1.60 -37.16 17.46
N GLU A 80 1.79 -37.67 18.70
CA GLU A 80 0.73 -37.83 19.70
C GLU A 80 0.04 -36.48 20.01
N ASP A 81 0.82 -35.39 20.22
CA ASP A 81 0.26 -34.04 20.47
C ASP A 81 -0.70 -33.58 19.35
N TRP A 82 -0.43 -33.91 18.09
CA TRP A 82 -1.30 -33.58 16.97
C TRP A 82 -2.49 -34.54 16.81
N ILE A 83 -2.33 -35.81 17.16
CA ILE A 83 -3.43 -36.78 17.19
C ILE A 83 -4.42 -36.41 18.27
N ASP A 84 -3.95 -36.06 19.46
CA ASP A 84 -4.79 -35.69 20.61
C ASP A 84 -5.64 -34.44 20.32
N ARG A 85 -5.11 -33.52 19.52
CA ARG A 85 -5.87 -32.36 19.01
C ARG A 85 -6.91 -32.73 17.96
N GLY A 86 -6.80 -33.94 17.36
CA GLY A 86 -7.64 -34.39 16.26
C GLY A 86 -7.27 -33.77 14.92
N ASP A 87 -6.06 -33.22 14.80
CA ASP A 87 -5.54 -32.60 13.56
C ASP A 87 -4.81 -33.62 12.68
N ILE A 88 -4.42 -34.78 13.26
CA ILE A 88 -3.90 -35.93 12.56
C ILE A 88 -4.68 -37.17 13.01
N TYR A 89 -5.08 -38.05 12.07
CA TYR A 89 -5.68 -39.32 12.39
C TYR A 89 -5.52 -40.31 11.25
N GLU A 90 -5.75 -41.63 11.55
CA GLU A 90 -5.79 -42.68 10.59
C GLU A 90 -7.18 -42.80 9.97
N GLU A 91 -7.25 -42.80 8.64
CA GLU A 91 -8.49 -43.05 7.92
C GLU A 91 -8.76 -44.56 7.86
N LYS A 92 -10.05 -44.93 8.00
CA LYS A 92 -10.50 -46.33 8.21
C LYS A 92 -10.31 -47.24 7.00
N GLU A 93 -10.56 -46.73 5.79
CA GLU A 93 -10.66 -47.57 4.59
C GLU A 93 -9.28 -48.01 4.07
N HIS A 94 -8.36 -47.06 3.96
CA HIS A 94 -7.03 -47.32 3.35
C HIS A 94 -5.88 -47.11 4.35
N HIS A 95 -6.19 -46.73 5.60
CA HIS A 95 -5.20 -46.45 6.65
C HIS A 95 -4.21 -45.34 6.29
N ASN A 96 -4.70 -44.35 5.56
CA ASN A 96 -3.92 -43.16 5.21
C ASN A 96 -3.82 -42.22 6.38
N VAL A 97 -2.76 -41.39 6.40
CA VAL A 97 -2.68 -40.22 7.32
C VAL A 97 -3.58 -39.11 6.79
N ILE A 98 -4.47 -38.63 7.61
CA ILE A 98 -5.26 -37.44 7.33
C ILE A 98 -4.68 -36.26 8.15
N PHE A 99 -4.35 -35.18 7.47
CA PHE A 99 -3.94 -33.89 8.03
C PHE A 99 -5.10 -32.90 7.88
N VAL A 100 -5.65 -32.40 8.99
CA VAL A 100 -6.87 -31.59 9.01
C VAL A 100 -6.51 -30.12 9.09
N GLY A 101 -7.07 -29.31 8.21
CA GLY A 101 -7.08 -27.86 8.28
C GLY A 101 -8.41 -27.35 8.84
N ARG A 102 -8.35 -26.45 9.83
CA ARG A 102 -9.50 -25.88 10.51
C ARG A 102 -9.58 -24.38 10.32
N ASP A 103 -10.78 -23.84 10.41
CA ASP A 103 -10.99 -22.39 10.51
C ASP A 103 -10.66 -21.85 11.92
N ALA A 104 -10.89 -20.57 12.15
CA ALA A 104 -10.63 -19.92 13.42
C ALA A 104 -11.53 -20.44 14.58
N ASP A 105 -12.69 -20.97 14.25
CA ASP A 105 -13.64 -21.56 15.20
C ASP A 105 -13.35 -23.03 15.49
N GLY A 106 -12.30 -23.60 14.89
CA GLY A 106 -11.88 -24.99 15.03
C GLY A 106 -12.71 -25.97 14.19
N ILE A 107 -13.52 -25.49 13.26
CA ILE A 107 -14.31 -26.33 12.37
C ILE A 107 -13.44 -26.85 11.23
N PRO A 108 -13.42 -28.16 10.94
CA PRO A 108 -12.69 -28.72 9.81
C PRO A 108 -13.21 -28.17 8.47
N ARG A 109 -12.33 -27.63 7.65
CA ARG A 109 -12.63 -27.09 6.30
C ARG A 109 -11.80 -27.72 5.20
N TYR A 110 -10.69 -28.31 5.57
CA TYR A 110 -9.72 -28.91 4.65
C TYR A 110 -9.16 -30.20 5.24
N ALA A 111 -8.85 -31.16 4.39
CA ALA A 111 -8.07 -32.31 4.79
C ALA A 111 -7.18 -32.79 3.63
N HIS A 112 -5.93 -33.11 3.96
CA HIS A 112 -4.97 -33.72 3.04
C HIS A 112 -4.71 -35.15 3.42
N CYS A 113 -4.79 -36.04 2.44
CA CYS A 113 -4.59 -37.49 2.60
C CYS A 113 -3.20 -37.90 2.13
N ARG A 114 -2.48 -38.71 2.94
CA ARG A 114 -1.17 -39.23 2.63
C ARG A 114 -1.13 -40.74 2.84
N GLY A 115 -0.84 -41.49 1.77
CA GLY A 115 -0.71 -42.95 1.81
C GLY A 115 0.44 -43.42 2.69
N THR A 116 0.18 -44.44 3.51
CA THR A 116 1.17 -45.09 4.40
C THR A 116 1.83 -46.31 3.77
N GLY A 117 1.20 -46.94 2.74
CA GLY A 117 1.64 -48.12 2.06
C GLY A 117 2.74 -47.89 1.00
N GLU A 118 2.88 -48.89 0.10
CA GLU A 118 3.82 -48.82 -1.02
C GLU A 118 3.36 -47.87 -2.11
N ILE A 119 2.03 -47.76 -2.32
CA ILE A 119 1.44 -46.80 -3.25
C ILE A 119 1.52 -45.40 -2.62
N LYS A 120 2.29 -44.52 -3.25
CA LYS A 120 2.49 -43.13 -2.81
C LYS A 120 1.26 -42.31 -3.16
N TYR A 121 0.14 -42.51 -2.47
CA TYR A 121 -1.05 -41.68 -2.62
C TYR A 121 -0.85 -40.33 -1.88
N ARG A 122 -1.21 -39.25 -2.54
CA ARG A 122 -1.35 -37.93 -1.93
C ARG A 122 -2.46 -37.14 -2.64
N GLY A 123 -3.29 -36.43 -1.90
CA GLY A 123 -4.35 -35.65 -2.48
C GLY A 123 -5.24 -35.02 -1.42
N ASP A 124 -5.98 -33.99 -1.81
CA ASP A 124 -6.94 -33.38 -0.94
C ASP A 124 -8.24 -34.19 -0.91
N VAL A 125 -8.89 -34.21 0.24
CA VAL A 125 -10.21 -34.81 0.39
C VAL A 125 -11.23 -33.98 -0.41
N ALA A 126 -12.16 -34.68 -1.09
CA ALA A 126 -13.16 -34.02 -1.93
C ALA A 126 -14.00 -33.00 -1.15
N GLY A 127 -14.17 -31.81 -1.71
CA GLY A 127 -14.89 -30.70 -1.07
C GLY A 127 -14.03 -29.87 -0.12
N SER A 128 -12.74 -30.20 0.06
CA SER A 128 -11.81 -29.39 0.86
C SER A 128 -11.73 -27.94 0.36
N ASP A 129 -11.81 -27.00 1.27
CA ASP A 129 -11.58 -25.57 1.00
C ASP A 129 -10.08 -25.25 1.12
N LYS A 130 -9.48 -24.84 0.01
CA LYS A 130 -8.04 -24.53 -0.07
C LYS A 130 -7.65 -23.23 0.65
N ALA A 131 -8.60 -22.49 1.16
CA ALA A 131 -8.32 -21.34 2.03
C ALA A 131 -7.79 -21.79 3.41
N PHE A 132 -7.92 -23.07 3.75
CA PHE A 132 -7.48 -23.64 5.03
C PHE A 132 -6.43 -24.72 4.78
N GLY A 133 -5.30 -24.60 5.46
CA GLY A 133 -4.23 -25.60 5.44
C GLY A 133 -4.08 -26.29 6.79
N PHE A 134 -3.34 -27.42 6.80
CA PHE A 134 -2.90 -28.00 8.07
C PHE A 134 -1.97 -27.01 8.79
N CYS A 135 -2.33 -26.58 10.00
CA CYS A 135 -1.65 -25.48 10.64
C CYS A 135 -1.59 -25.59 12.18
N HIS A 136 -0.64 -24.88 12.77
CA HIS A 136 -0.62 -24.52 14.19
C HIS A 136 -0.72 -23.01 14.33
N ARG A 137 -1.62 -22.53 15.19
CA ARG A 137 -1.83 -21.13 15.47
C ARG A 137 -1.13 -20.76 16.78
N GLY A 138 0.08 -20.22 16.68
CA GLY A 138 0.86 -19.74 17.81
C GLY A 138 0.42 -18.36 18.29
N THR A 139 1.15 -17.82 19.25
CA THR A 139 0.85 -16.51 19.88
C THR A 139 1.80 -15.39 19.49
N ASP A 140 2.94 -15.73 18.88
CA ASP A 140 3.93 -14.73 18.43
C ASP A 140 3.59 -14.16 17.03
N ASN A 141 4.47 -13.32 16.53
CA ASN A 141 4.32 -12.62 15.25
C ASN A 141 5.01 -13.33 14.07
N GLN A 142 5.38 -14.60 14.21
CA GLN A 142 6.12 -15.37 13.22
C GLN A 142 5.24 -16.46 12.60
N LEU A 143 5.27 -16.58 11.27
CA LEU A 143 4.62 -17.65 10.53
C LEU A 143 5.65 -18.40 9.68
N PHE A 144 5.69 -19.73 9.80
CA PHE A 144 6.52 -20.63 9.01
C PHE A 144 5.64 -21.39 8.03
N VAL A 145 5.96 -21.35 6.74
CA VAL A 145 5.13 -21.86 5.64
C VAL A 145 5.84 -22.98 4.93
N PHE A 146 5.15 -24.12 4.73
CA PHE A 146 5.68 -25.35 4.15
C PHE A 146 4.82 -25.82 2.98
N GLU A 147 5.41 -26.60 2.07
CA GLU A 147 4.66 -27.26 1.00
C GLU A 147 3.80 -28.39 1.55
N ALA A 148 4.33 -29.22 2.45
CA ALA A 148 3.65 -30.39 2.99
C ALA A 148 3.65 -30.43 4.54
N ALA A 149 2.63 -31.09 5.12
CA ALA A 149 2.48 -31.25 6.55
C ALA A 149 3.64 -32.03 7.21
N ILE A 150 4.24 -33.00 6.48
CA ILE A 150 5.38 -33.79 6.96
C ILE A 150 6.60 -32.90 7.14
N ASP A 151 6.84 -31.94 6.26
CA ASP A 151 7.94 -31.00 6.35
C ASP A 151 7.75 -30.02 7.50
N LEU A 152 6.52 -29.57 7.74
CA LEU A 152 6.15 -28.78 8.90
C LEU A 152 6.49 -29.51 10.21
N LEU A 153 6.08 -30.77 10.35
CA LEU A 153 6.38 -31.55 11.56
C LEU A 153 7.88 -31.81 11.72
N SER A 154 8.58 -32.10 10.60
CA SER A 154 10.04 -32.29 10.61
C SER A 154 10.78 -31.05 11.02
N PHE A 155 10.35 -29.85 10.56
CA PHE A 155 10.93 -28.58 10.94
C PHE A 155 10.74 -28.30 12.44
N ILE A 156 9.54 -28.55 12.98
CA ILE A 156 9.27 -28.39 14.43
C ILE A 156 10.24 -29.25 15.24
N GLN A 157 10.48 -30.49 14.82
CA GLN A 157 11.42 -31.39 15.52
C GLN A 157 12.89 -30.97 15.39
N LEU A 158 13.28 -30.44 14.23
CA LEU A 158 14.63 -29.88 14.03
C LEU A 158 14.86 -28.62 14.89
N PHE A 159 13.81 -27.81 15.08
CA PHE A 159 13.86 -26.54 15.81
C PHE A 159 12.79 -26.43 16.91
N PRO A 160 12.87 -27.27 17.97
CA PRO A 160 11.79 -27.45 18.95
C PRO A 160 11.63 -26.27 19.93
N LYS A 161 12.60 -25.34 19.97
CA LYS A 161 12.57 -24.25 20.92
C LYS A 161 11.38 -23.33 20.65
N ASP A 162 10.52 -23.14 21.66
CA ASP A 162 9.35 -22.25 21.62
C ASP A 162 8.36 -22.50 20.45
N TRP A 163 8.35 -23.71 19.89
CA TRP A 163 7.51 -24.00 18.70
C TRP A 163 6.03 -23.74 18.95
N LYS A 164 5.49 -24.00 20.14
CA LYS A 164 4.07 -23.76 20.46
C LYS A 164 3.66 -22.27 20.41
N LYS A 165 4.64 -21.35 20.50
CA LYS A 165 4.39 -19.91 20.38
C LYS A 165 4.33 -19.45 18.94
N ARG A 166 5.05 -20.10 18.02
CA ARG A 166 5.15 -19.76 16.61
C ARG A 166 3.96 -20.31 15.83
N SER A 167 3.65 -19.69 14.71
CA SER A 167 2.62 -20.21 13.80
C SER A 167 3.26 -20.99 12.65
N TYR A 168 2.58 -22.05 12.23
CA TYR A 168 3.01 -22.94 11.17
C TYR A 168 1.85 -23.26 10.23
N LEU A 169 2.10 -23.26 8.93
CA LEU A 169 1.11 -23.52 7.90
C LEU A 169 1.68 -24.42 6.81
N SER A 170 0.98 -25.49 6.46
CA SER A 170 1.23 -26.30 5.28
C SER A 170 0.23 -25.92 4.18
N LEU A 171 0.72 -25.60 2.99
CA LEU A 171 -0.10 -25.19 1.85
C LEU A 171 -0.79 -26.38 1.15
N GLY A 172 -0.33 -27.62 1.40
CA GLY A 172 -0.76 -28.79 0.63
C GLY A 172 -0.36 -28.75 -0.85
N GLY A 173 0.66 -27.96 -1.17
CA GLY A 173 1.19 -27.65 -2.50
C GLY A 173 1.84 -26.26 -2.51
N VAL A 174 1.70 -25.52 -3.61
CA VAL A 174 2.37 -24.23 -3.83
C VAL A 174 1.38 -23.05 -4.01
N SER A 175 0.11 -23.24 -3.67
CA SER A 175 -0.93 -22.21 -3.79
C SER A 175 -0.85 -21.18 -2.64
N SER A 176 -1.04 -19.91 -2.93
CA SER A 176 -1.05 -18.81 -1.94
C SER A 176 -2.35 -18.71 -1.15
N VAL A 177 -3.43 -19.37 -1.58
CA VAL A 177 -4.78 -19.16 -1.03
C VAL A 177 -4.84 -19.38 0.49
N ALA A 178 -4.24 -20.51 0.99
CA ALA A 178 -4.20 -20.77 2.42
C ALA A 178 -3.33 -19.75 3.20
N LEU A 179 -2.25 -19.28 2.59
CA LEU A 179 -1.38 -18.28 3.20
C LEU A 179 -2.11 -16.95 3.36
N MET A 180 -2.76 -16.47 2.30
CA MET A 180 -3.51 -15.20 2.32
C MET A 180 -4.66 -15.25 3.34
N SER A 181 -5.41 -16.37 3.37
CA SER A 181 -6.46 -16.59 4.37
C SER A 181 -5.90 -16.56 5.80
N PHE A 182 -4.82 -17.29 6.06
CA PHE A 182 -4.19 -17.36 7.38
C PHE A 182 -3.69 -15.98 7.85
N LEU A 183 -3.07 -15.19 6.98
CA LEU A 183 -2.58 -13.85 7.30
C LEU A 183 -3.72 -12.88 7.57
N SER A 184 -4.83 -12.97 6.84
CA SER A 184 -6.02 -12.12 7.07
C SER A 184 -6.68 -12.39 8.43
N GLU A 185 -6.67 -13.65 8.90
CA GLU A 185 -7.17 -14.03 10.22
C GLU A 185 -6.23 -13.64 11.37
N ARG A 186 -4.95 -13.35 11.08
CA ARG A 186 -3.88 -13.19 12.07
C ARG A 186 -3.06 -11.91 11.87
N PRO A 187 -3.65 -10.72 12.10
CA PRO A 187 -2.99 -9.43 11.84
C PRO A 187 -1.74 -9.18 12.71
N GLN A 188 -1.55 -9.95 13.79
CA GLN A 188 -0.33 -9.87 14.60
C GLN A 188 0.91 -10.48 13.93
N ILE A 189 0.75 -11.27 12.86
CA ILE A 189 1.90 -11.79 12.09
C ILE A 189 2.55 -10.62 11.37
N THR A 190 3.85 -10.49 11.52
CA THR A 190 4.67 -9.46 10.83
C THR A 190 5.85 -10.07 10.08
N SER A 191 6.20 -11.33 10.38
CA SER A 191 7.33 -12.04 9.77
C SER A 191 6.87 -13.37 9.20
N VAL A 192 7.09 -13.58 7.91
CA VAL A 192 6.74 -14.81 7.19
C VAL A 192 8.00 -15.51 6.73
N PHE A 193 8.19 -16.73 7.18
CA PHE A 193 9.32 -17.59 6.80
C PHE A 193 8.85 -18.63 5.78
N LEU A 194 9.30 -18.50 4.53
CA LEU A 194 9.01 -19.45 3.47
C LEU A 194 9.99 -20.62 3.54
N CYS A 195 9.50 -21.76 3.96
CA CYS A 195 10.26 -22.99 4.21
C CYS A 195 9.89 -24.10 3.20
N LEU A 196 9.61 -23.75 1.94
CA LEU A 196 9.24 -24.68 0.89
C LEU A 196 10.45 -25.54 0.44
N ASP A 197 10.21 -26.56 -0.38
CA ASP A 197 11.22 -27.46 -0.85
C ASP A 197 12.37 -26.76 -1.60
N ASN A 198 13.57 -27.36 -1.56
CA ASN A 198 14.76 -26.87 -2.25
C ASN A 198 14.87 -27.50 -3.64
N ASP A 199 13.85 -27.36 -4.45
CA ASP A 199 13.86 -27.69 -5.86
C ASP A 199 13.37 -26.50 -6.70
N GLN A 200 13.32 -26.64 -8.01
CA GLN A 200 12.94 -25.54 -8.90
C GLN A 200 11.53 -25.05 -8.59
N ALA A 201 10.57 -25.95 -8.43
CA ALA A 201 9.17 -25.58 -8.15
C ALA A 201 9.00 -24.84 -6.81
N GLY A 202 9.69 -25.31 -5.76
CA GLY A 202 9.68 -24.66 -4.44
C GLY A 202 10.34 -23.28 -4.45
N ASN A 203 11.42 -23.10 -5.23
CA ASN A 203 12.07 -21.79 -5.36
C ASN A 203 11.19 -20.79 -6.13
N GLU A 204 10.63 -21.19 -7.28
CA GLU A 204 9.69 -20.36 -8.05
C GLU A 204 8.43 -20.01 -7.22
N ALA A 205 7.92 -20.97 -6.44
CA ALA A 205 6.80 -20.72 -5.54
C ALA A 205 7.13 -19.71 -4.44
N CYS A 206 8.35 -19.75 -3.87
CA CYS A 206 8.78 -18.77 -2.87
C CYS A 206 8.83 -17.35 -3.44
N GLU A 207 9.36 -17.17 -4.65
CA GLU A 207 9.40 -15.86 -5.30
C GLU A 207 7.98 -15.33 -5.56
N LYS A 208 7.09 -16.19 -6.05
CA LYS A 208 5.70 -15.86 -6.30
C LYS A 208 4.97 -15.48 -5.00
N LEU A 209 5.05 -16.31 -3.96
CA LEU A 209 4.41 -16.06 -2.67
C LEU A 209 4.95 -14.79 -2.02
N ALA A 210 6.25 -14.57 -2.08
CA ALA A 210 6.85 -13.35 -1.57
C ALA A 210 6.30 -12.10 -2.30
N GLY A 211 6.17 -12.14 -3.62
CA GLY A 211 5.57 -11.05 -4.39
C GLY A 211 4.11 -10.76 -4.03
N GLU A 212 3.34 -11.80 -3.68
CA GLU A 212 1.92 -11.66 -3.32
C GLU A 212 1.69 -11.11 -1.89
N ILE A 213 2.63 -11.34 -0.94
CA ILE A 213 2.48 -10.93 0.47
C ILE A 213 3.40 -9.79 0.88
N SER A 214 4.10 -9.21 -0.05
CA SER A 214 5.19 -8.26 0.20
C SER A 214 4.80 -6.98 0.92
N GLU A 215 3.55 -6.56 0.80
CA GLU A 215 3.06 -5.38 1.49
C GLU A 215 2.74 -5.69 2.95
N GLY A 216 3.54 -5.16 3.86
CA GLY A 216 3.30 -5.24 5.30
C GLY A 216 3.97 -6.40 6.05
N TYR A 217 4.71 -7.29 5.38
CA TYR A 217 5.39 -8.42 6.01
C TYR A 217 6.89 -8.44 5.73
N SER A 218 7.67 -8.81 6.74
CA SER A 218 9.07 -9.21 6.53
C SER A 218 9.10 -10.65 6.01
N VAL A 219 9.50 -10.83 4.75
CA VAL A 219 9.52 -12.14 4.10
C VAL A 219 10.94 -12.70 4.05
N ILE A 220 11.12 -13.90 4.60
CA ILE A 220 12.42 -14.56 4.73
C ILE A 220 12.30 -15.97 4.14
N ARG A 221 13.15 -16.30 3.17
CA ARG A 221 13.30 -17.65 2.68
C ARG A 221 14.26 -18.44 3.57
N LEU A 222 13.81 -19.53 4.17
CA LEU A 222 14.68 -20.51 4.82
C LEU A 222 14.82 -21.73 3.89
N LYS A 223 15.98 -21.86 3.29
CA LYS A 223 16.26 -22.92 2.31
C LYS A 223 16.77 -24.16 3.01
N PRO A 224 16.10 -25.34 2.89
CA PRO A 224 16.61 -26.57 3.48
C PRO A 224 17.92 -27.00 2.81
N SER A 225 18.83 -27.63 3.59
CA SER A 225 20.12 -28.11 3.09
C SER A 225 20.03 -29.39 2.24
N ARG A 226 18.87 -30.03 2.21
CA ARG A 226 18.52 -31.14 1.33
C ARG A 226 17.31 -30.72 0.48
N LYS A 227 16.66 -31.68 -0.18
CA LYS A 227 15.46 -31.40 -0.97
C LYS A 227 14.33 -30.82 -0.13
N ASP A 228 14.02 -31.46 0.99
CA ASP A 228 12.96 -31.08 1.91
C ASP A 228 13.40 -31.23 3.37
N TRP A 229 12.57 -30.79 4.33
CA TRP A 229 12.88 -30.83 5.75
C TRP A 229 12.83 -32.22 6.34
N ASN A 230 12.02 -33.13 5.79
CA ASN A 230 11.96 -34.51 6.23
C ASN A 230 13.22 -35.30 5.80
N GLU A 231 13.76 -35.02 4.62
CA GLU A 231 15.03 -35.61 4.17
C GLU A 231 16.19 -35.23 5.11
N ILE A 232 16.23 -33.99 5.59
CA ILE A 232 17.21 -33.54 6.59
C ILE A 232 17.03 -34.29 7.91
N LEU A 233 15.80 -34.46 8.36
CA LEU A 233 15.49 -35.15 9.61
C LEU A 233 15.91 -36.63 9.56
N CYS A 234 15.69 -37.30 8.42
CA CYS A 234 16.03 -38.71 8.20
C CYS A 234 17.53 -38.94 7.93
N ASP A 235 18.31 -37.89 7.62
CA ASP A 235 19.74 -38.03 7.35
C ASP A 235 20.54 -37.95 8.67
N LYS A 236 20.97 -39.12 9.16
CA LYS A 236 21.75 -39.25 10.41
C LYS A 236 23.12 -38.56 10.39
N ASN A 237 23.61 -38.20 9.20
CA ASN A 237 24.89 -37.53 9.01
C ASN A 237 24.75 -36.00 8.93
N THR A 238 23.54 -35.48 8.88
CA THR A 238 23.35 -34.02 8.83
C THR A 238 23.45 -33.40 10.21
N ASP A 239 24.42 -32.52 10.37
CA ASP A 239 24.49 -31.64 11.55
C ASP A 239 23.25 -30.73 11.55
N ARG A 240 22.41 -30.84 12.58
CA ARG A 240 21.19 -30.00 12.74
C ARG A 240 21.49 -28.50 12.66
N LYS A 241 22.69 -28.07 13.05
CA LYS A 241 23.13 -26.67 12.92
C LYS A 241 23.30 -26.22 11.46
N LYS A 242 23.42 -27.18 10.53
CA LYS A 242 23.53 -26.94 9.09
C LYS A 242 22.27 -27.33 8.32
N ALA A 243 21.15 -27.50 9.02
CA ALA A 243 19.87 -27.87 8.40
C ALA A 243 19.36 -26.76 7.44
N ILE A 244 19.66 -25.50 7.74
CA ILE A 244 19.37 -24.38 6.88
C ILE A 244 20.60 -24.13 6.00
N ALA A 245 20.47 -24.33 4.69
CA ALA A 245 21.55 -24.06 3.73
C ALA A 245 21.76 -22.57 3.54
N GLU A 246 20.66 -21.82 3.48
CA GLU A 246 20.69 -20.40 3.18
C GLU A 246 19.48 -19.70 3.82
N THR A 247 19.71 -18.47 4.32
CA THR A 247 18.64 -17.58 4.79
C THR A 247 18.67 -16.35 3.91
N ILE A 248 17.64 -16.18 3.09
CA ILE A 248 17.52 -15.07 2.15
C ILE A 248 16.39 -14.15 2.65
N THR A 249 16.74 -12.94 3.05
CA THR A 249 15.72 -11.90 3.23
C THR A 249 15.30 -11.47 1.84
N ILE A 250 14.07 -11.78 1.46
CA ILE A 250 13.50 -11.31 0.21
C ILE A 250 13.19 -9.83 0.44
N LYS A 251 14.11 -8.97 -0.03
CA LYS A 251 13.79 -7.54 -0.16
C LYS A 251 12.71 -7.45 -1.23
N VAL A 252 11.51 -7.27 -0.77
CA VAL A 252 10.49 -6.74 -1.65
C VAL A 252 11.00 -5.38 -2.12
N PRO A 253 10.88 -5.02 -3.40
CA PRO A 253 10.98 -3.64 -3.81
C PRO A 253 10.14 -2.84 -2.83
N GLU A 254 10.72 -1.81 -2.19
CA GLU A 254 9.95 -0.90 -1.32
C GLU A 254 8.65 -0.65 -2.06
N ALA A 255 7.53 -0.96 -1.41
CA ALA A 255 6.22 -0.78 -2.03
C ALA A 255 6.26 0.60 -2.66
N GLU A 256 6.00 0.72 -3.96
CA GLU A 256 5.90 2.03 -4.59
C GLU A 256 5.03 2.83 -3.65
N GLU A 257 5.60 3.90 -3.06
CA GLU A 257 4.91 4.73 -2.08
C GLU A 257 3.53 4.97 -2.67
N LEU A 258 2.51 4.41 -2.02
CA LEU A 258 1.13 4.58 -2.49
C LEU A 258 0.92 6.07 -2.63
N VAL A 259 0.86 6.55 -3.85
CA VAL A 259 0.59 7.95 -4.10
C VAL A 259 -0.74 8.25 -3.41
N PRO A 260 -0.76 9.06 -2.35
CA PRO A 260 -1.99 9.33 -1.63
C PRO A 260 -2.97 10.00 -2.59
N MET A 261 -3.99 9.28 -2.98
CA MET A 261 -5.06 9.78 -3.83
C MET A 261 -6.26 10.16 -2.97
N LEU A 262 -6.80 11.34 -3.23
CA LEU A 262 -8.04 11.80 -2.62
C LEU A 262 -9.13 11.76 -3.68
N CYS A 263 -10.28 11.20 -3.35
CA CYS A 263 -11.46 11.34 -4.17
C CYS A 263 -12.01 12.77 -4.02
N TYR A 264 -12.43 13.39 -5.12
CA TYR A 264 -13.04 14.72 -5.04
C TYR A 264 -14.32 14.76 -4.20
N GLU A 265 -15.04 13.64 -4.08
CA GLU A 265 -16.20 13.48 -3.21
C GLU A 265 -15.85 13.65 -1.73
N ASP A 266 -14.65 13.24 -1.32
CA ASP A 266 -14.17 13.35 0.06
C ASP A 266 -13.60 14.73 0.38
N ILE A 267 -13.38 15.59 -0.64
CA ILE A 267 -12.85 16.93 -0.47
C ILE A 267 -13.98 17.87 -0.03
N LYS A 268 -13.87 18.36 1.19
CA LYS A 268 -14.83 19.32 1.70
C LYS A 268 -14.81 20.59 0.86
N GLN A 269 -15.94 20.93 0.27
CA GLN A 269 -16.11 22.20 -0.45
C GLN A 269 -15.95 23.39 0.52
N THR A 270 -15.11 24.35 0.16
CA THR A 270 -14.91 25.59 0.91
C THR A 270 -15.27 26.78 0.03
N SER A 271 -15.93 27.80 0.62
CA SER A 271 -16.18 29.06 -0.04
C SER A 271 -14.91 29.90 -0.11
N VAL A 272 -14.77 30.69 -1.16
CA VAL A 272 -13.70 31.69 -1.29
C VAL A 272 -14.20 33.00 -0.74
N GLU A 273 -13.47 33.57 0.23
CA GLU A 273 -13.69 34.94 0.67
C GLU A 273 -12.95 35.89 -0.26
N TRP A 274 -13.56 37.05 -0.54
CA TRP A 274 -13.03 38.00 -1.50
C TRP A 274 -12.72 39.37 -0.84
N LEU A 275 -11.52 39.85 -1.12
CA LEU A 275 -11.21 41.26 -0.86
C LEU A 275 -11.91 42.15 -1.89
N TRP A 276 -11.92 41.71 -3.14
CA TRP A 276 -12.61 42.40 -4.24
C TRP A 276 -13.08 41.37 -5.29
N PHE A 277 -14.36 41.11 -5.28
CA PHE A 277 -14.96 40.14 -6.21
C PHE A 277 -15.07 40.71 -7.63
N PRO A 278 -14.73 39.96 -8.69
CA PRO A 278 -14.14 38.60 -8.68
C PRO A 278 -12.61 38.61 -8.87
N TYR A 279 -11.93 39.68 -8.49
CA TYR A 279 -10.55 39.95 -8.88
C TYR A 279 -9.50 39.56 -7.82
N ILE A 280 -9.76 39.84 -6.56
CA ILE A 280 -8.78 39.63 -5.48
C ILE A 280 -9.41 38.80 -4.35
N PRO A 281 -9.13 37.48 -4.29
CA PRO A 281 -9.58 36.64 -3.19
C PRO A 281 -8.62 36.74 -1.98
N PHE A 282 -9.16 36.61 -0.77
CA PHE A 282 -8.33 36.40 0.41
C PHE A 282 -7.65 35.05 0.41
N GLY A 283 -6.47 34.97 1.03
CA GLY A 283 -5.70 33.72 1.15
C GLY A 283 -5.23 33.11 -0.20
N LYS A 284 -5.14 33.96 -1.23
CA LYS A 284 -4.64 33.57 -2.56
C LYS A 284 -3.63 34.59 -3.05
N LEU A 285 -2.71 34.14 -3.90
CA LEU A 285 -1.80 35.04 -4.61
C LEU A 285 -2.52 35.62 -5.82
N THR A 286 -2.50 36.94 -5.96
CA THR A 286 -2.99 37.69 -7.14
C THR A 286 -1.80 38.38 -7.81
N ILE A 287 -1.62 38.16 -9.11
CA ILE A 287 -0.57 38.80 -9.90
C ILE A 287 -1.20 39.82 -10.81
N ILE A 288 -0.70 41.09 -10.71
CA ILE A 288 -1.11 42.19 -11.59
C ILE A 288 0.02 42.39 -12.59
N GLN A 289 -0.27 42.25 -13.85
CA GLN A 289 0.70 42.38 -14.96
C GLN A 289 0.24 43.49 -15.92
N GLY A 290 1.20 44.17 -16.52
CA GLY A 290 0.98 45.19 -17.55
C GLY A 290 2.29 45.84 -17.95
N ASN A 291 2.29 46.63 -19.03
CA ASN A 291 3.47 47.33 -19.52
C ASN A 291 3.89 48.48 -18.60
N PRO A 292 5.12 48.99 -18.67
CA PRO A 292 5.52 50.19 -17.97
C PRO A 292 4.58 51.38 -18.29
N GLY A 293 4.21 52.14 -17.27
CA GLY A 293 3.33 53.32 -17.43
C GLY A 293 1.81 53.01 -17.44
N GLU A 294 1.38 51.75 -17.39
CA GLU A 294 -0.05 51.39 -17.40
C GLU A 294 -0.75 51.55 -16.01
N GLY A 295 -0.07 52.12 -15.04
CA GLY A 295 -0.67 52.51 -13.75
C GLY A 295 -0.73 51.38 -12.72
N LYS A 296 0.07 50.32 -12.82
CA LYS A 296 0.13 49.18 -11.85
C LYS A 296 0.38 49.69 -10.41
N THR A 297 1.43 50.50 -10.22
CA THR A 297 1.81 51.07 -8.93
C THR A 297 0.71 52.02 -8.40
N TYR A 298 0.07 52.84 -9.28
CA TYR A 298 -1.06 53.65 -8.89
C TYR A 298 -2.25 52.81 -8.42
N PHE A 299 -2.58 51.75 -9.16
CA PHE A 299 -3.62 50.78 -8.75
C PHE A 299 -3.30 50.17 -7.37
N ALA A 300 -2.06 49.73 -7.13
CA ALA A 300 -1.63 49.15 -5.86
C ALA A 300 -1.79 50.14 -4.68
N MET A 301 -1.49 51.44 -4.90
CA MET A 301 -1.70 52.50 -3.91
C MET A 301 -3.18 52.78 -3.65
N MET A 302 -4.01 52.82 -4.69
CA MET A 302 -5.46 52.96 -4.54
C MET A 302 -6.06 51.75 -3.80
N LEU A 303 -5.59 50.55 -4.06
CA LEU A 303 -5.99 49.35 -3.31
C LEU A 303 -5.58 49.45 -1.83
N THR A 304 -4.39 49.97 -1.55
CA THR A 304 -3.93 50.24 -0.19
C THR A 304 -4.86 51.24 0.51
N ALA A 305 -5.27 52.32 -0.17
CA ALA A 305 -6.20 53.29 0.36
C ALA A 305 -7.60 52.71 0.61
N ALA A 306 -8.06 51.83 -0.29
CA ALA A 306 -9.32 51.13 -0.10
C ALA A 306 -9.32 50.25 1.16
N CYS A 307 -8.22 49.51 1.40
CA CYS A 307 -8.08 48.62 2.56
C CYS A 307 -7.83 49.37 3.88
N THR A 308 -7.15 50.51 3.86
CA THR A 308 -6.74 51.23 5.08
C THR A 308 -7.71 52.33 5.48
N ASN A 309 -8.43 52.95 4.53
CA ASN A 309 -9.27 54.13 4.75
C ASN A 309 -10.62 54.08 4.02
N ARG A 310 -11.13 52.88 3.67
CA ARG A 310 -12.44 52.68 3.01
C ARG A 310 -12.62 53.50 1.72
N LYS A 311 -11.56 53.72 0.97
CA LYS A 311 -11.63 54.30 -0.38
C LYS A 311 -11.99 53.22 -1.42
N LEU A 312 -13.16 52.63 -1.25
CA LEU A 312 -13.57 51.38 -1.93
C LEU A 312 -13.67 51.56 -3.45
N PHE A 313 -13.26 50.50 -4.17
CA PHE A 313 -13.53 50.39 -5.59
C PHE A 313 -14.99 50.02 -5.86
N PRO A 314 -15.51 50.29 -7.08
CA PRO A 314 -16.81 49.77 -7.48
C PRO A 314 -16.91 48.25 -7.26
N ASN A 315 -18.03 47.79 -6.69
CA ASN A 315 -18.29 46.37 -6.35
C ASN A 315 -17.33 45.75 -5.32
N MET A 316 -16.55 46.56 -4.62
CA MET A 316 -15.80 46.09 -3.46
C MET A 316 -16.73 46.06 -2.24
N GLU A 317 -16.69 44.94 -1.49
CA GLU A 317 -17.46 44.85 -0.24
C GLU A 317 -16.96 45.85 0.77
N ASP A 318 -17.88 46.39 1.62
CA ASP A 318 -17.51 47.28 2.71
C ASP A 318 -16.89 46.51 3.86
N ILE A 319 -15.58 46.56 3.96
CA ILE A 319 -14.79 45.87 4.98
C ILE A 319 -14.18 46.85 5.96
N GLU A 320 -14.04 46.42 7.22
CA GLU A 320 -13.36 47.25 8.22
C GLU A 320 -11.89 47.45 7.84
N PRO A 321 -11.37 48.70 8.01
CA PRO A 321 -9.99 49.02 7.70
C PRO A 321 -9.00 48.12 8.43
N PHE A 322 -7.97 47.67 7.72
CA PHE A 322 -6.95 46.77 8.25
C PHE A 322 -5.53 47.18 7.82
N ASN A 323 -4.53 46.54 8.42
CA ASN A 323 -3.13 46.84 8.16
C ASN A 323 -2.66 46.18 6.87
N VAL A 324 -1.88 46.90 6.09
CA VAL A 324 -1.31 46.54 4.80
C VAL A 324 0.22 46.65 4.86
N ILE A 325 0.94 45.66 4.34
CA ILE A 325 2.37 45.82 4.02
C ILE A 325 2.46 46.24 2.56
N TYR A 326 3.11 47.35 2.29
CA TYR A 326 3.47 47.80 0.95
C TYR A 326 4.98 47.79 0.81
N GLN A 327 5.51 46.76 0.12
CA GLN A 327 6.94 46.53 -0.07
C GLN A 327 7.36 46.97 -1.47
N THR A 328 8.36 47.82 -1.57
CA THR A 328 8.91 48.33 -2.84
C THR A 328 10.43 48.33 -2.78
N ALA A 329 11.07 48.18 -3.95
CA ALA A 329 12.51 48.25 -4.09
C ALA A 329 12.98 49.28 -5.13
N GLU A 330 12.06 49.85 -5.92
CA GLU A 330 12.44 50.75 -7.03
C GLU A 330 12.32 52.24 -6.65
N ASP A 331 11.30 52.56 -5.86
CA ASP A 331 10.97 53.94 -5.51
C ASP A 331 11.35 54.28 -4.07
N GLY A 332 11.80 55.50 -3.83
CA GLY A 332 12.13 56.00 -2.49
C GLY A 332 10.89 56.10 -1.58
N MET A 333 11.01 55.54 -0.37
CA MET A 333 9.89 55.44 0.56
C MET A 333 9.38 56.81 1.01
N GLY A 334 10.31 57.78 1.23
CA GLY A 334 9.98 59.08 1.80
C GLY A 334 9.57 60.14 0.78
N ASP A 335 10.16 60.10 -0.38
CA ASP A 335 10.05 61.10 -1.45
C ASP A 335 9.05 60.73 -2.54
N THR A 336 8.81 59.45 -2.74
CA THR A 336 7.94 58.95 -3.81
C THR A 336 6.73 58.21 -3.28
N ILE A 337 6.93 57.16 -2.50
CA ILE A 337 5.85 56.22 -2.09
C ILE A 337 4.91 56.93 -1.09
N LYS A 338 5.47 57.50 -0.03
CA LYS A 338 4.65 58.17 1.01
C LYS A 338 3.80 59.32 0.45
N PRO A 339 4.30 60.23 -0.39
CA PRO A 339 3.45 61.24 -1.00
C PRO A 339 2.31 60.67 -1.86
N ARG A 340 2.58 59.63 -2.66
CA ARG A 340 1.58 58.97 -3.50
C ARG A 340 0.51 58.26 -2.67
N LEU A 341 0.88 57.62 -1.56
CA LEU A 341 -0.08 56.98 -0.64
C LEU A 341 -0.99 58.02 0.01
N ILE A 342 -0.45 59.23 0.35
CA ILE A 342 -1.23 60.35 0.86
C ILE A 342 -2.21 60.85 -0.21
N GLU A 343 -1.76 61.02 -1.45
CA GLU A 343 -2.58 61.44 -2.58
C GLU A 343 -3.70 60.42 -2.87
N ALA A 344 -3.40 59.13 -2.81
CA ALA A 344 -4.39 58.07 -2.91
C ALA A 344 -5.40 58.05 -1.75
N GLY A 345 -5.09 58.73 -0.64
CA GLY A 345 -5.94 58.81 0.54
C GLY A 345 -5.84 57.62 1.48
N ALA A 346 -4.69 56.93 1.51
CA ALA A 346 -4.44 55.84 2.46
C ALA A 346 -4.26 56.36 3.91
N ASP A 347 -4.70 55.58 4.88
CA ASP A 347 -4.36 55.80 6.30
C ASP A 347 -2.95 55.26 6.57
N LEU A 348 -1.98 56.14 6.61
CA LEU A 348 -0.57 55.79 6.81
C LEU A 348 -0.27 55.10 8.14
N SER A 349 -1.13 55.22 9.14
CA SER A 349 -0.97 54.50 10.40
C SER A 349 -1.19 52.98 10.25
N ARG A 350 -1.79 52.57 9.14
CA ARG A 350 -2.10 51.19 8.78
C ARG A 350 -1.24 50.65 7.63
N VAL A 351 -0.37 51.49 7.04
CA VAL A 351 0.56 51.07 5.97
C VAL A 351 1.95 50.87 6.56
N MET A 352 2.48 49.69 6.37
CA MET A 352 3.77 49.24 6.92
C MET A 352 4.70 48.80 5.80
N VAL A 353 5.97 48.80 6.08
CA VAL A 353 7.03 48.23 5.21
C VAL A 353 7.96 47.40 6.09
N ILE A 354 8.48 46.33 5.56
CA ILE A 354 9.52 45.54 6.23
C ILE A 354 10.84 46.24 5.97
N ASP A 355 11.59 46.57 7.02
CA ASP A 355 12.91 47.12 6.88
C ASP A 355 13.88 46.06 6.34
N ASP A 356 14.42 46.35 5.16
CA ASP A 356 15.36 45.48 4.41
C ASP A 356 16.69 46.18 4.11
N THR A 357 16.98 47.27 4.85
CA THR A 357 18.21 48.06 4.68
C THR A 357 19.48 47.30 5.05
N GLU A 358 19.42 46.44 6.07
CA GLU A 358 20.58 45.62 6.49
C GLU A 358 20.66 44.30 5.73
N GLU A 359 19.55 43.70 5.40
CA GLU A 359 19.44 42.42 4.73
C GLU A 359 18.29 42.43 3.72
N ALA A 360 18.63 42.25 2.43
CA ALA A 360 17.66 42.27 1.35
C ALA A 360 16.51 41.25 1.59
N LEU A 361 15.28 41.68 1.41
CA LEU A 361 14.11 40.83 1.56
C LEU A 361 13.87 39.99 0.32
N THR A 362 13.56 38.71 0.50
CA THR A 362 13.12 37.85 -0.60
C THR A 362 11.73 37.30 -0.32
N LEU A 363 11.04 36.83 -1.37
CA LEU A 363 9.70 36.21 -1.24
C LEU A 363 9.72 34.91 -0.39
N SER A 364 10.89 34.29 -0.24
CA SER A 364 11.08 33.07 0.57
C SER A 364 11.38 33.40 2.04
N ASP A 365 11.53 34.64 2.41
CA ASP A 365 11.95 35.08 3.73
C ASP A 365 10.84 34.93 4.78
N ASP A 366 11.19 34.36 5.93
CA ASP A 366 10.24 34.17 7.04
C ASP A 366 9.88 35.48 7.77
N ARG A 367 10.64 36.59 7.52
CA ARG A 367 10.29 37.92 8.02
C ARG A 367 8.93 38.38 7.55
N ILE A 368 8.51 38.02 6.34
CA ILE A 368 7.18 38.34 5.79
C ILE A 368 6.10 37.73 6.68
N GLU A 369 6.18 36.44 6.98
CA GLU A 369 5.20 35.75 7.82
C GLU A 369 5.16 36.34 9.25
N LYS A 370 6.35 36.55 9.83
CA LYS A 370 6.47 37.16 11.16
C LYS A 370 5.83 38.57 11.21
N ALA A 371 6.12 39.40 10.21
CA ALA A 371 5.56 40.74 10.13
C ALA A 371 4.03 40.73 9.99
N VAL A 372 3.50 39.84 9.15
CA VAL A 372 2.05 39.68 8.97
C VAL A 372 1.37 39.29 10.28
N ARG A 373 1.90 38.26 10.98
CA ARG A 373 1.32 37.79 12.26
C ARG A 373 1.40 38.85 13.36
N GLN A 374 2.56 39.49 13.55
CA GLN A 374 2.80 40.45 14.62
C GLN A 374 1.94 41.70 14.48
N ASN A 375 1.72 42.15 13.24
CA ASN A 375 1.03 43.37 12.94
C ASN A 375 -0.42 43.16 12.44
N ARG A 376 -0.95 41.94 12.46
CA ARG A 376 -2.31 41.59 11.99
C ARG A 376 -2.57 42.15 10.58
N VAL A 377 -1.60 41.96 9.69
CA VAL A 377 -1.69 42.41 8.30
C VAL A 377 -2.60 41.44 7.52
N ARG A 378 -3.48 41.97 6.67
CA ARG A 378 -4.38 41.18 5.84
C ARG A 378 -4.11 41.28 4.34
N LEU A 379 -3.23 42.20 3.93
CA LEU A 379 -2.80 42.34 2.54
C LEU A 379 -1.30 42.66 2.51
N VAL A 380 -0.56 41.94 1.68
CA VAL A 380 0.84 42.23 1.36
C VAL A 380 0.93 42.57 -0.12
N ILE A 381 1.40 43.76 -0.42
CA ILE A 381 1.65 44.28 -1.78
C ILE A 381 3.16 44.31 -2.00
N ILE A 382 3.63 43.71 -3.09
CA ILE A 382 5.04 43.66 -3.49
C ILE A 382 5.16 44.24 -4.89
N ASP A 383 5.81 45.40 -5.02
CA ASP A 383 5.91 46.17 -6.27
C ASP A 383 7.34 46.69 -6.50
N PRO A 384 8.07 46.20 -7.48
CA PRO A 384 7.76 45.05 -8.36
C PRO A 384 8.17 43.72 -7.72
N VAL A 385 7.47 42.63 -8.04
CA VAL A 385 7.77 41.30 -7.53
C VAL A 385 9.17 40.80 -7.94
N GLN A 386 9.68 41.27 -9.07
CA GLN A 386 10.99 40.90 -9.61
C GLN A 386 12.14 41.18 -8.64
N ALA A 387 12.07 42.29 -7.95
CA ALA A 387 13.12 42.73 -7.03
C ALA A 387 13.27 41.79 -5.79
N PHE A 388 12.25 41.02 -5.50
CA PHE A 388 12.16 40.17 -4.30
C PHE A 388 12.24 38.66 -4.56
N ILE A 389 12.44 38.23 -5.80
CA ILE A 389 12.49 36.77 -6.13
C ILE A 389 13.76 36.13 -5.58
N GLY A 390 14.87 36.87 -5.48
CA GLY A 390 16.19 36.40 -5.08
C GLY A 390 17.15 36.29 -6.27
N ALA A 391 18.42 36.56 -6.00
CA ALA A 391 19.46 36.64 -7.04
C ALA A 391 19.75 35.29 -7.75
N ASP A 392 19.46 34.19 -7.08
CA ASP A 392 19.75 32.83 -7.58
C ASP A 392 18.63 32.24 -8.46
N VAL A 393 17.55 33.00 -8.71
CA VAL A 393 16.37 32.53 -9.46
C VAL A 393 16.27 33.23 -10.79
N ASP A 394 16.38 32.50 -11.89
CA ASP A 394 16.14 33.02 -13.23
C ASP A 394 14.62 33.15 -13.51
N MET A 395 14.15 34.37 -13.60
CA MET A 395 12.73 34.69 -13.85
C MET A 395 12.18 34.14 -15.16
N ASN A 396 13.00 33.87 -16.13
CA ASN A 396 12.60 33.31 -17.42
C ASN A 396 12.43 31.78 -17.35
N ARG A 397 12.82 31.17 -16.24
CA ARG A 397 12.71 29.73 -16.02
C ARG A 397 11.57 29.40 -15.06
N ALA A 398 10.46 28.96 -15.61
CA ALA A 398 9.26 28.62 -14.84
C ALA A 398 9.49 27.58 -13.73
N ASN A 399 10.46 26.68 -13.90
CA ASN A 399 10.85 25.68 -12.90
C ASN A 399 11.58 26.28 -11.69
N GLU A 400 12.21 27.42 -11.83
CA GLU A 400 12.89 28.13 -10.74
C GLU A 400 11.93 29.09 -10.01
N VAL A 401 11.03 29.72 -10.74
CA VAL A 401 10.07 30.70 -10.21
C VAL A 401 8.89 30.00 -9.46
N ARG A 402 8.41 28.88 -9.97
CA ARG A 402 7.27 28.14 -9.38
C ARG A 402 7.46 27.76 -7.90
N PRO A 403 8.62 27.24 -7.44
CA PRO A 403 8.81 26.91 -6.04
C PRO A 403 8.69 28.13 -5.11
N VAL A 404 9.18 29.31 -5.56
CA VAL A 404 9.11 30.58 -4.79
C VAL A 404 7.65 30.99 -4.59
N PHE A 405 6.85 31.00 -5.65
CA PHE A 405 5.42 31.31 -5.56
C PHE A 405 4.62 30.24 -4.82
N ARG A 406 5.00 28.96 -4.94
CA ARG A 406 4.37 27.89 -4.16
C ARG A 406 4.59 28.09 -2.67
N LYS A 407 5.81 28.41 -2.24
CA LYS A 407 6.12 28.69 -0.83
C LYS A 407 5.30 29.86 -0.27
N LEU A 408 5.06 30.90 -1.08
CA LEU A 408 4.13 31.99 -0.71
C LEU A 408 2.68 31.50 -0.61
N GLY A 409 2.26 30.66 -1.57
CA GLY A 409 0.90 30.12 -1.58
C GLY A 409 0.62 29.14 -0.43
N ASP A 410 1.63 28.41 0.05
CA ASP A 410 1.49 27.45 1.16
C ASP A 410 1.41 28.16 2.53
N ARG A 411 1.80 29.43 2.62
CA ARG A 411 1.65 30.30 3.82
C ARG A 411 0.20 30.75 4.08
N LYS A 412 -0.78 30.19 3.38
CA LYS A 412 -2.22 30.55 3.43
C LYS A 412 -2.88 30.48 4.81
N SER A 413 -2.31 29.77 5.75
CA SER A 413 -2.85 29.66 7.11
C SER A 413 -2.54 30.86 8.00
N VAL A 414 -1.89 31.90 7.46
CA VAL A 414 -1.38 33.03 8.21
C VAL A 414 -2.05 34.37 7.84
N VAL A 415 -2.70 34.40 6.67
CA VAL A 415 -3.34 35.66 6.15
C VAL A 415 -4.79 35.43 5.83
#